data_6c60e7d2a6695346839a08fe91fe2502
#
_entry.id   6c60e7d2a6695346839a08fe91fe2502
#
_cell.length_a   1.000
_cell.length_b   1.000
_cell.length_c   1.000
_cell.angle_alpha   90.00
_cell.angle_beta   90.00
_cell.angle_gamma   90.00
#
_symmetry.space_group_name_H-M   'P 1'
#
loop_
_entity.id
_entity.type
_entity.pdbx_description
1 polymer ?
#
loop_
_entity_poly.entity_id
_entity_poly.type
_entity_poly.pdbx_seq_one_letter_code
_entity_poly.pdbx_strand_id
1 'polypeptide(L)'
;MSFAFGTSETISHETFWKAIRAFWERFPTFNKAGNYEYWGVFHGEGDALSFAMFPWFAPNHTLAELKNLTASLFKDWKDLGIEPEVTESEHDSFLGAWSAGFAREAVGGASTKTAGRLFPR
;
A
#
# COMPACT_ATOMS: atom_id res chain seq x y z
N MET A 1 -5.17 -1.52 -6.93
CA MET A 1 -5.79 -0.89 -5.74
C MET A 1 -4.84 0.17 -5.20
N SER A 2 -5.36 1.36 -4.90
CA SER A 2 -4.57 2.44 -4.29
C SER A 2 -5.39 3.10 -3.18
N PHE A 3 -4.72 3.54 -2.11
CA PHE A 3 -5.37 4.21 -0.98
C PHE A 3 -4.33 4.94 -0.13
N ALA A 4 -4.81 5.84 0.72
CA ALA A 4 -3.98 6.54 1.69
C ALA A 4 -4.77 6.79 2.99
N PHE A 5 -4.06 6.91 4.09
CA PHE A 5 -4.57 7.43 5.36
C PHE A 5 -3.45 8.11 6.14
N GLY A 6 -3.80 8.88 7.14
CA GLY A 6 -2.80 9.59 7.94
C GLY A 6 -3.30 9.91 9.34
N THR A 7 -2.42 10.51 10.14
CA THR A 7 -2.78 11.07 11.42
C THR A 7 -3.78 12.21 11.25
N SER A 8 -4.71 12.32 12.18
CA SER A 8 -5.76 13.32 12.19
C SER A 8 -6.24 13.55 13.63
N GLU A 9 -7.29 14.35 13.83
CA GLU A 9 -7.92 14.48 15.14
C GLU A 9 -8.45 13.15 15.70
N THR A 10 -8.81 12.20 14.81
CA THR A 10 -9.35 10.87 15.19
C THR A 10 -8.32 9.75 15.09
N ILE A 11 -7.21 9.95 14.38
CA ILE A 11 -6.16 8.95 14.20
C ILE A 11 -4.87 9.47 14.84
N SER A 12 -4.61 9.02 16.07
CA SER A 12 -3.38 9.37 16.79
C SER A 12 -2.14 8.73 16.15
N HIS A 13 -0.94 9.23 16.49
CA HIS A 13 0.34 8.61 16.10
C HIS A 13 0.42 7.13 16.52
N GLU A 14 -0.04 6.81 17.73
CA GLU A 14 -0.07 5.44 18.22
C GLU A 14 -0.98 4.56 17.36
N THR A 15 -2.18 5.03 17.03
CA THR A 15 -3.14 4.34 16.16
C THR A 15 -2.57 4.15 14.76
N PHE A 16 -1.95 5.19 14.20
CA PHE A 16 -1.28 5.14 12.90
C PHE A 16 -0.22 4.03 12.87
N TRP A 17 0.69 3.99 13.85
CA TRP A 17 1.75 2.97 13.87
C TRP A 17 1.22 1.55 14.15
N LYS A 18 0.11 1.40 14.87
CA LYS A 18 -0.59 0.10 14.99
C LYS A 18 -1.11 -0.37 13.64
N ALA A 19 -1.66 0.52 12.83
CA ALA A 19 -2.15 0.19 11.49
C ALA A 19 -0.99 -0.21 10.54
N ILE A 20 0.13 0.51 10.59
CA ILE A 20 1.33 0.16 9.80
C ILE A 20 1.88 -1.20 10.23
N ARG A 21 1.92 -1.49 11.53
CA ARG A 21 2.35 -2.80 12.04
C ARG A 21 1.47 -3.93 11.53
N ALA A 22 0.14 -3.75 11.55
CA ALA A 22 -0.80 -4.74 11.04
C ALA A 22 -0.57 -5.06 9.55
N PHE A 23 -0.18 -4.06 8.74
CA PHE A 23 0.25 -4.26 7.35
C PHE A 23 1.55 -5.08 7.28
N TRP A 24 2.59 -4.70 8.02
CA TRP A 24 3.88 -5.39 7.96
C TRP A 24 3.84 -6.83 8.45
N GLU A 25 3.03 -7.14 9.45
CA GLU A 25 2.85 -8.50 9.95
C GLU A 25 2.25 -9.43 8.88
N ARG A 26 1.48 -8.88 7.93
CA ARG A 26 0.88 -9.63 6.81
C ARG A 26 1.70 -9.62 5.53
N PHE A 27 2.72 -8.80 5.45
CA PHE A 27 3.55 -8.63 4.27
C PHE A 27 4.10 -9.95 3.69
N PRO A 28 4.57 -10.94 4.52
CA PRO A 28 4.99 -12.24 3.99
C PRO A 28 3.87 -13.01 3.29
N THR A 29 2.61 -12.85 3.72
CA THR A 29 1.45 -13.50 3.10
C THR A 29 1.16 -12.87 1.73
N PHE A 30 1.21 -11.56 1.64
CA PHE A 30 1.00 -10.82 0.40
C PHE A 30 2.08 -11.13 -0.64
N ASN A 31 3.34 -11.15 -0.22
CA ASN A 31 4.47 -11.55 -1.06
C ASN A 31 4.35 -12.98 -1.60
N LYS A 32 3.90 -13.94 -0.76
CA LYS A 32 3.67 -15.33 -1.20
C LYS A 32 2.56 -15.44 -2.25
N ALA A 33 1.59 -14.54 -2.21
CA ALA A 33 0.54 -14.46 -3.20
C ALA A 33 1.01 -13.81 -4.53
N GLY A 34 2.27 -13.37 -4.62
CA GLY A 34 2.84 -12.78 -5.83
C GLY A 34 2.43 -11.33 -6.08
N ASN A 35 2.00 -10.63 -5.03
CA ASN A 35 1.66 -9.22 -5.11
C ASN A 35 2.92 -8.33 -5.11
N TYR A 36 2.76 -7.13 -5.64
CA TYR A 36 3.74 -6.07 -5.58
C TYR A 36 3.09 -4.83 -4.95
N GLU A 37 3.60 -4.43 -3.80
CA GLU A 37 3.10 -3.28 -3.05
C GLU A 37 4.10 -2.13 -3.15
N TYR A 38 3.69 -1.05 -3.81
CA TYR A 38 4.46 0.20 -3.84
C TYR A 38 3.84 1.19 -2.84
N TRP A 39 4.54 1.40 -1.74
CA TRP A 39 4.01 2.17 -0.61
C TRP A 39 5.08 3.04 0.04
N GLY A 40 4.62 4.02 0.82
CA GLY A 40 5.49 4.87 1.62
C GLY A 40 4.81 5.43 2.86
N VAL A 41 5.64 5.82 3.82
CA VAL A 41 5.26 6.64 4.96
C VAL A 41 5.91 8.00 4.77
N PHE A 42 5.11 9.05 4.86
CA PHE A 42 5.54 10.41 4.59
C PHE A 42 5.29 11.29 5.81
N HIS A 43 6.19 12.28 6.00
CA HIS A 43 6.01 13.36 6.95
C HIS A 43 5.31 14.53 6.26
N GLY A 44 4.26 15.05 6.89
CA GLY A 44 3.58 16.29 6.50
C GLY A 44 4.08 17.48 7.33
N GLU A 45 3.27 18.52 7.39
CA GLU A 45 3.55 19.68 8.23
C GLU A 45 3.45 19.32 9.72
N GLY A 46 4.35 19.85 10.54
CA GLY A 46 4.43 19.51 11.96
C GLY A 46 4.74 18.03 12.18
N ASP A 47 3.93 17.38 12.99
CA ASP A 47 4.08 15.95 13.33
C ASP A 47 3.15 15.03 12.49
N ALA A 48 2.53 15.56 11.44
CA ALA A 48 1.62 14.77 10.62
C ALA A 48 2.34 13.62 9.91
N LEU A 49 1.73 12.43 9.94
CA LEU A 49 2.19 11.24 9.22
C LEU A 49 1.12 10.80 8.22
N SER A 50 1.54 10.30 7.08
CA SER A 50 0.66 9.63 6.13
C SER A 50 1.27 8.36 5.60
N PHE A 51 0.41 7.38 5.33
CA PHE A 51 0.74 6.16 4.60
C PHE A 51 -0.01 6.19 3.28
N ALA A 52 0.68 5.85 2.20
CA ALA A 52 0.06 5.72 0.90
C ALA A 52 0.52 4.43 0.21
N MET A 53 -0.44 3.77 -0.44
CA MET A 53 -0.26 2.62 -1.32
C MET A 53 -0.55 3.07 -2.75
N PHE A 54 0.45 2.99 -3.67
CA PHE A 54 0.32 3.55 -5.02
C PHE A 54 1.19 2.85 -6.08
N PRO A 55 0.81 1.65 -6.54
CA PRO A 55 -0.37 0.84 -6.20
C PRO A 55 -0.05 -0.40 -5.36
N TRP A 56 -1.11 -1.08 -4.91
CA TRP A 56 -1.10 -2.52 -4.66
C TRP A 56 -1.41 -3.22 -5.96
N PHE A 57 -0.40 -3.83 -6.54
CA PHE A 57 -0.47 -4.48 -7.85
C PHE A 57 -0.45 -6.00 -7.67
N ALA A 58 -1.49 -6.67 -8.12
CA ALA A 58 -1.71 -8.10 -7.93
C ALA A 58 -1.89 -8.81 -9.28
N PRO A 59 -0.78 -9.11 -10.00
CA PRO A 59 -0.87 -9.83 -11.25
C PRO A 59 -1.45 -11.24 -11.03
N ASN A 60 -2.23 -11.71 -11.99
CA ASN A 60 -2.94 -13.00 -11.97
C ASN A 60 -3.99 -13.14 -10.85
N HIS A 61 -4.47 -12.04 -10.28
CA HIS A 61 -5.58 -12.02 -9.35
C HIS A 61 -6.70 -11.16 -9.93
N THR A 62 -7.92 -11.60 -9.73
CA THR A 62 -9.10 -10.76 -9.89
C THR A 62 -9.19 -9.75 -8.75
N LEU A 63 -9.96 -8.69 -8.95
CA LEU A 63 -10.21 -7.72 -7.88
C LEU A 63 -10.87 -8.39 -6.66
N ALA A 64 -11.75 -9.36 -6.87
CA ALA A 64 -12.40 -10.10 -5.79
C ALA A 64 -11.41 -10.93 -4.97
N GLU A 65 -10.44 -11.58 -5.61
CA GLU A 65 -9.38 -12.34 -4.93
C GLU A 65 -8.46 -11.42 -4.13
N LEU A 66 -8.08 -10.27 -4.69
CA LEU A 66 -7.30 -9.27 -3.96
C LEU A 66 -8.05 -8.73 -2.74
N LYS A 67 -9.34 -8.43 -2.88
CA LYS A 67 -10.21 -8.02 -1.75
C LYS A 67 -10.28 -9.08 -0.66
N ASN A 68 -10.43 -10.34 -1.01
CA ASN A 68 -10.41 -11.44 -0.05
C ASN A 68 -9.07 -11.56 0.67
N LEU A 69 -7.96 -11.44 -0.06
CA LEU A 69 -6.61 -11.50 0.50
C LEU A 69 -6.34 -10.37 1.50
N THR A 70 -6.84 -9.18 1.23
CA THR A 70 -6.63 -7.98 2.05
C THR A 70 -7.71 -7.75 3.12
N ALA A 71 -8.81 -8.53 3.10
CA ALA A 71 -9.98 -8.31 3.95
C ALA A 71 -9.66 -8.24 5.45
N SER A 72 -8.76 -9.11 5.95
CA SER A 72 -8.37 -9.11 7.36
C SER A 72 -7.58 -7.85 7.74
N LEU A 73 -6.76 -7.31 6.85
CA LEU A 73 -6.03 -6.06 7.06
C LEU A 73 -6.99 -4.87 7.15
N PHE A 74 -7.90 -4.75 6.18
CA PHE A 74 -8.89 -3.67 6.19
C PHE A 74 -9.84 -3.76 7.38
N LYS A 75 -10.16 -5.00 7.83
CA LYS A 75 -10.93 -5.19 9.06
C LYS A 75 -10.18 -4.65 10.28
N ASP A 76 -8.90 -4.97 10.45
CA ASP A 76 -8.10 -4.48 11.58
C ASP A 76 -7.98 -2.95 11.55
N TRP A 77 -7.82 -2.35 10.38
CA TRP A 77 -7.80 -0.90 10.23
C TRP A 77 -9.14 -0.28 10.61
N LYS A 78 -10.25 -0.89 10.18
CA LYS A 78 -11.59 -0.44 10.58
C LYS A 78 -11.80 -0.52 12.08
N ASP A 79 -11.33 -1.59 12.73
CA ASP A 79 -11.38 -1.75 14.19
C ASP A 79 -10.53 -0.67 14.91
N LEU A 80 -9.53 -0.10 14.24
CA LEU A 80 -8.74 1.06 14.69
C LEU A 80 -9.37 2.42 14.33
N GLY A 81 -10.53 2.44 13.67
CA GLY A 81 -11.18 3.66 13.20
C GLY A 81 -10.58 4.23 11.91
N ILE A 82 -9.87 3.41 11.13
CA ILE A 82 -9.25 3.80 9.86
C ILE A 82 -10.00 3.15 8.71
N GLU A 83 -10.70 3.96 7.91
CA GLU A 83 -11.41 3.53 6.71
C GLU A 83 -10.91 4.36 5.51
N PRO A 84 -9.79 3.97 4.87
CA PRO A 84 -9.26 4.70 3.74
C PRO A 84 -10.18 4.60 2.53
N GLU A 85 -10.29 5.69 1.77
CA GLU A 85 -10.92 5.65 0.45
C GLU A 85 -10.03 4.85 -0.51
N VAL A 86 -10.60 3.81 -1.12
CA VAL A 86 -9.86 2.89 -1.98
C VAL A 86 -10.25 3.09 -3.44
N THR A 87 -9.27 3.39 -4.28
CA THR A 87 -9.42 3.37 -5.73
C THR A 87 -9.05 1.98 -6.25
N GLU A 88 -9.95 1.36 -7.01
CA GLU A 88 -9.82 -0.01 -7.50
C GLU A 88 -9.95 -0.05 -9.01
N SER A 89 -9.21 -0.95 -9.65
CA SER A 89 -9.36 -1.26 -11.07
C SER A 89 -8.95 -2.71 -11.35
N GLU A 90 -9.55 -3.30 -12.38
CA GLU A 90 -9.19 -4.62 -12.92
C GLU A 90 -8.89 -4.48 -14.42
N HIS A 91 -7.91 -5.22 -14.91
CA HIS A 91 -7.44 -5.10 -16.29
C HIS A 91 -7.15 -6.50 -16.85
N ASP A 92 -7.48 -6.71 -18.12
CA ASP A 92 -7.30 -7.99 -18.83
C ASP A 92 -5.82 -8.28 -19.18
N SER A 93 -4.92 -7.33 -18.96
CA SER A 93 -3.50 -7.50 -19.29
C SER A 93 -2.60 -6.83 -18.25
N PHE A 94 -1.41 -7.43 -18.08
CA PHE A 94 -0.34 -6.87 -17.25
C PHE A 94 0.01 -5.43 -17.65
N LEU A 95 0.19 -5.17 -18.94
CA LEU A 95 0.56 -3.84 -19.45
C LEU A 95 -0.54 -2.80 -19.19
N GLY A 96 -1.82 -3.20 -19.32
CA GLY A 96 -2.96 -2.35 -19.02
C GLY A 96 -3.00 -1.96 -17.54
N ALA A 97 -2.87 -2.93 -16.65
CA ALA A 97 -2.81 -2.73 -15.22
C ALA A 97 -1.61 -1.87 -14.81
N TRP A 98 -0.42 -2.17 -15.35
CA TRP A 98 0.80 -1.41 -15.07
C TRP A 98 0.68 0.05 -15.53
N SER A 99 0.19 0.28 -16.73
CA SER A 99 0.03 1.63 -17.29
C SER A 99 -1.00 2.49 -16.55
N ALA A 100 -2.00 1.85 -15.94
CA ALA A 100 -3.01 2.52 -15.14
C ALA A 100 -2.57 2.78 -13.70
N GLY A 101 -1.78 1.88 -13.11
CA GLY A 101 -1.39 1.92 -11.70
C GLY A 101 -0.11 2.70 -11.41
N PHE A 102 0.84 2.72 -12.35
CA PHE A 102 2.14 3.37 -12.12
C PHE A 102 2.25 4.70 -12.86
N ALA A 103 2.69 5.72 -12.14
CA ALA A 103 3.00 7.00 -12.75
C ALA A 103 4.16 6.86 -13.75
N ARG A 104 4.06 7.52 -14.90
CA ARG A 104 5.18 7.62 -15.84
C ARG A 104 6.18 8.63 -15.31
N GLU A 105 7.26 8.15 -14.73
CA GLU A 105 8.34 8.99 -14.26
C GLU A 105 9.32 9.29 -15.39
N ALA A 106 9.78 10.54 -15.47
CA ALA A 106 10.84 10.91 -16.39
C ALA A 106 12.18 10.32 -15.90
N VAL A 107 12.91 9.63 -16.77
CA VAL A 107 14.23 9.11 -16.44
C VAL A 107 15.17 10.27 -16.09
N GLY A 108 15.81 10.18 -14.91
CA GLY A 108 16.76 11.19 -14.43
C GLY A 108 16.12 12.39 -13.72
N GLY A 109 14.79 12.35 -13.49
CA GLY A 109 14.08 13.45 -12.81
C GLY A 109 14.24 13.49 -11.30
N ALA A 110 14.76 12.44 -10.65
CA ALA A 110 14.93 12.38 -9.20
C ALA A 110 16.38 12.13 -8.80
N SER A 111 16.86 12.87 -7.80
CA SER A 111 18.13 12.60 -7.11
C SER A 111 17.88 11.63 -5.94
N THR A 112 17.66 10.37 -6.25
CA THR A 112 17.35 9.33 -5.25
C THR A 112 18.54 8.39 -5.09
N LYS A 113 18.95 8.15 -3.83
CA LYS A 113 19.87 7.05 -3.49
C LYS A 113 19.04 5.89 -2.98
N THR A 114 19.11 4.76 -3.67
CA THR A 114 18.43 3.52 -3.27
C THR A 114 19.43 2.53 -2.73
N ALA A 115 19.02 1.78 -1.70
CA ALA A 115 19.74 0.63 -1.19
C ALA A 115 18.77 -0.55 -1.07
N GLY A 116 19.24 -1.74 -1.43
CA GLY A 116 18.46 -2.96 -1.33
C GLY A 116 19.27 -4.08 -0.72
N ARG A 117 18.61 -4.97 0.04
CA ARG A 117 19.21 -6.18 0.59
C ARG A 117 18.25 -7.36 0.40
N LEU A 118 18.77 -8.44 -0.20
CA LEU A 118 18.06 -9.71 -0.23
C LEU A 118 18.31 -10.46 1.06
N PHE A 119 17.24 -10.91 1.69
CA PHE A 119 17.32 -11.82 2.84
C PHE A 119 17.12 -13.26 2.34
N PRO A 120 17.95 -14.22 2.79
CA PRO A 120 17.71 -15.63 2.50
C PRO A 120 16.36 -16.06 3.08
N ARG A 121 15.71 -17.01 2.39
CA ARG A 121 14.47 -17.65 2.87
C ARG A 121 14.75 -18.60 4.03
#